data_8805d0995c9f186093bbc7f5527b8f61
#
_entry.id   8805d0995c9f186093bbc7f5527b8f61
#
_cell.length_a   1.000
_cell.length_b   1.000
_cell.length_c   1.000
_cell.angle_alpha   90.00
_cell.angle_beta   90.00
_cell.angle_gamma   90.00
#
_symmetry.space_group_name_H-M   'P 1'
#
loop_
_entity.id
_entity.type
_entity.pdbx_description
1 polymer ?
#
loop_
_entity_poly.entity_id
_entity_poly.type
_entity_poly.pdbx_seq_one_letter_code
_entity_poly.pdbx_strand_id
1 'polypeptide(L)'
;EYEVAFPATDLTQMGSYKIEFAIQYPKDERSSNNVLKANLFAARMNLGKLTKFNKISNTEYEFVSGYAKVKLMFYRDDIFRIWLAPDGAYTNPAANSIVVDYGVKNPRVSMADNGSYYKFTTPQCVVRVYKNPIRFAMYDKNNRAVIYEEAEPLAFGLKTTQTMRRSGDEDFYGCGMQQGNFSYAGKEADIEVTGWDEDQSSNPAPFYMSTKGYGVFRNTFAPGHYAFNGTEMLDKNYDDGFKLMGFTSQLTHNENRFDAFYFYGPSLK
;
A
#
# COMPACT_ATOMS: atom_id res chain seq x y z
N GLU A 1 34.99 9.32 -13.71
CA GLU A 1 33.81 9.62 -12.90
C GLU A 1 33.94 11.05 -12.41
N TYR A 2 32.95 11.89 -12.67
CA TYR A 2 32.98 13.30 -12.28
C TYR A 2 31.83 13.53 -11.28
N GLU A 3 32.13 14.13 -10.15
CA GLU A 3 31.15 14.54 -9.17
C GLU A 3 30.76 16.00 -9.43
N VAL A 4 29.46 16.25 -9.59
CA VAL A 4 28.93 17.61 -9.77
C VAL A 4 28.05 17.93 -8.58
N ALA A 5 28.48 18.92 -7.79
CA ALA A 5 27.68 19.43 -6.69
C ALA A 5 26.69 20.49 -7.19
N PHE A 6 25.43 20.35 -6.89
CA PHE A 6 24.40 21.35 -7.14
C PHE A 6 24.18 22.23 -5.90
N PRO A 7 23.74 23.48 -6.05
CA PRO A 7 23.39 24.33 -4.92
C PRO A 7 22.32 23.66 -4.06
N ALA A 8 22.46 23.81 -2.75
CA ALA A 8 21.45 23.31 -1.82
C ALA A 8 20.10 23.99 -2.13
N THR A 9 19.07 23.18 -2.35
CA THR A 9 17.72 23.66 -2.56
C THR A 9 16.93 23.48 -1.27
N ASP A 10 16.29 24.56 -0.80
CA ASP A 10 15.43 24.49 0.37
C ASP A 10 14.10 23.80 0.01
N LEU A 11 13.89 22.59 0.54
CA LEU A 11 12.68 21.79 0.39
C LEU A 11 11.82 21.84 1.66
N THR A 12 11.73 22.99 2.31
CA THR A 12 11.01 23.18 3.58
C THR A 12 9.49 23.03 3.45
N GLN A 13 8.94 23.21 2.27
CA GLN A 13 7.49 22.97 2.06
C GLN A 13 7.21 21.48 1.84
N MET A 14 6.20 20.97 2.53
CA MET A 14 5.73 19.61 2.29
C MET A 14 5.15 19.50 0.88
N GLY A 15 5.63 18.52 0.11
CA GLY A 15 5.13 18.32 -1.25
C GLY A 15 5.95 17.34 -2.06
N SER A 16 5.48 17.10 -3.28
CA SER A 16 6.20 16.39 -4.32
C SER A 16 6.96 17.41 -5.17
N TYR A 17 8.25 17.22 -5.29
CA TYR A 17 9.13 18.04 -6.12
C TYR A 17 9.59 17.24 -7.33
N LYS A 18 9.42 17.81 -8.52
CA LYS A 18 10.05 17.29 -9.73
C LYS A 18 11.37 18.01 -9.91
N ILE A 19 12.46 17.24 -9.88
CA ILE A 19 13.80 17.78 -10.13
C ILE A 19 14.23 17.29 -11.52
N GLU A 20 14.70 18.22 -12.31
CA GLU A 20 15.28 17.94 -13.63
C GLU A 20 16.71 18.49 -13.64
N PHE A 21 17.67 17.58 -13.81
CA PHE A 21 19.06 17.94 -14.05
C PHE A 21 19.35 17.83 -15.53
N ALA A 22 19.74 18.93 -16.15
CA ALA A 22 20.10 18.95 -17.55
C ALA A 22 21.58 19.33 -17.70
N ILE A 23 22.35 18.52 -18.40
CA ILE A 23 23.73 18.81 -18.77
C ILE A 23 23.72 19.37 -20.19
N GLN A 24 24.24 20.58 -20.37
CA GLN A 24 24.45 21.18 -21.69
C GLN A 24 25.93 21.11 -22.06
N TYR A 25 26.25 20.27 -23.00
CA TYR A 25 27.59 20.17 -23.55
C TYR A 25 27.55 20.38 -25.07
N PRO A 26 28.21 21.42 -25.62
CA PRO A 26 28.04 21.79 -27.03
C PRO A 26 28.50 20.74 -28.06
N LYS A 27 29.29 19.76 -27.63
CA LYS A 27 29.80 18.68 -28.48
C LYS A 27 29.23 17.29 -28.14
N ASP A 28 28.09 17.27 -27.48
CA ASP A 28 27.47 16.01 -27.09
C ASP A 28 26.73 15.37 -28.27
N GLU A 29 27.17 14.16 -28.61
CA GLU A 29 26.59 13.34 -29.70
C GLU A 29 25.31 12.62 -29.28
N ARG A 30 24.94 12.61 -27.97
CA ARG A 30 23.80 11.89 -27.41
C ARG A 30 22.97 12.75 -26.44
N SER A 31 22.35 13.80 -26.98
CA SER A 31 21.55 14.71 -26.15
C SER A 31 20.38 14.04 -25.37
N SER A 32 19.98 12.82 -25.76
CA SER A 32 18.89 12.09 -25.08
C SER A 32 19.24 11.59 -23.68
N ASN A 33 20.51 11.53 -23.28
CA ASN A 33 20.96 11.10 -21.95
C ASN A 33 21.34 12.28 -21.04
N ASN A 34 21.15 13.52 -21.49
CA ASN A 34 21.59 14.73 -20.79
C ASN A 34 20.59 15.19 -19.73
N VAL A 35 19.44 14.56 -19.62
CA VAL A 35 18.40 14.95 -18.68
C VAL A 35 18.11 13.82 -17.71
N LEU A 36 18.40 14.06 -16.43
CA LEU A 36 17.98 13.20 -15.34
C LEU A 36 16.75 13.83 -14.66
N LYS A 37 15.67 13.09 -14.59
CA LYS A 37 14.46 13.51 -13.88
C LYS A 37 14.30 12.68 -12.62
N ALA A 38 14.10 13.35 -11.48
CA ALA A 38 13.85 12.72 -10.20
C ALA A 38 12.61 13.35 -9.54
N ASN A 39 11.83 12.51 -8.86
CA ASN A 39 10.76 12.98 -7.98
C ASN A 39 11.26 12.89 -6.55
N LEU A 40 11.28 14.02 -5.84
CA LEU A 40 11.57 14.07 -4.42
C LEU A 40 10.29 14.39 -3.65
N PHE A 41 10.11 13.70 -2.53
CA PHE A 41 9.03 13.99 -1.60
C PHE A 41 9.64 14.58 -0.33
N ALA A 42 9.34 15.84 -0.07
CA ALA A 42 9.67 16.48 1.20
C ALA A 42 8.55 16.19 2.19
N ALA A 43 8.77 15.32 3.13
CA ALA A 43 7.88 14.87 4.19
C ALA A 43 6.92 13.73 3.85
N ARG A 44 6.37 13.12 4.93
CA ARG A 44 5.32 12.11 4.88
C ARG A 44 4.00 12.76 4.47
N MET A 45 3.39 12.24 3.42
CA MET A 45 2.06 12.60 2.96
C MET A 45 1.08 11.45 3.24
N ASN A 46 -0.19 11.74 3.31
CA ASN A 46 -1.26 10.74 3.42
C ASN A 46 -2.28 10.95 2.32
N LEU A 47 -2.98 9.88 1.94
CA LEU A 47 -4.19 10.03 1.14
C LEU A 47 -5.20 10.87 1.92
N GLY A 48 -5.62 11.99 1.35
CA GLY A 48 -6.60 12.89 1.93
C GLY A 48 -8.02 12.59 1.45
N LYS A 49 -8.84 13.63 1.42
CA LYS A 49 -10.19 13.58 0.89
C LYS A 49 -10.20 13.23 -0.60
N LEU A 50 -11.15 12.40 -1.00
CA LEU A 50 -11.43 12.10 -2.41
C LEU A 50 -11.84 13.38 -3.14
N THR A 51 -11.10 13.72 -4.22
CA THR A 51 -11.40 14.87 -5.08
C THR A 51 -12.02 14.45 -6.41
N LYS A 52 -11.69 13.24 -6.90
CA LYS A 52 -12.25 12.69 -8.13
C LYS A 52 -12.30 11.16 -8.08
N PHE A 53 -13.37 10.61 -8.65
CA PHE A 53 -13.55 9.17 -8.86
C PHE A 53 -13.69 8.88 -10.35
N ASN A 54 -12.98 7.88 -10.86
CA ASN A 54 -13.05 7.41 -12.23
C ASN A 54 -13.32 5.89 -12.25
N LYS A 55 -14.41 5.48 -12.88
CA LYS A 55 -14.63 4.08 -13.23
C LYS A 55 -13.91 3.82 -14.56
N ILE A 56 -12.81 3.07 -14.54
CA ILE A 56 -12.00 2.76 -15.74
C ILE A 56 -12.60 1.57 -16.47
N SER A 57 -13.01 0.54 -15.74
CA SER A 57 -13.71 -0.63 -16.26
C SER A 57 -14.71 -1.20 -15.23
N ASN A 58 -15.25 -2.37 -15.47
CA ASN A 58 -16.08 -3.07 -14.47
C ASN A 58 -15.24 -3.68 -13.33
N THR A 59 -13.93 -3.74 -13.47
CA THR A 59 -13.01 -4.35 -12.51
C THR A 59 -11.91 -3.41 -12.04
N GLU A 60 -11.86 -2.18 -12.58
CA GLU A 60 -10.81 -1.19 -12.28
C GLU A 60 -11.41 0.18 -12.00
N TYR A 61 -11.01 0.76 -10.89
CA TYR A 61 -11.51 2.02 -10.36
C TYR A 61 -10.35 2.86 -9.84
N GLU A 62 -10.40 4.18 -10.09
CA GLU A 62 -9.36 5.13 -9.69
C GLU A 62 -9.96 6.21 -8.77
N PHE A 63 -9.25 6.49 -7.71
CA PHE A 63 -9.56 7.52 -6.71
C PHE A 63 -8.43 8.54 -6.69
N VAL A 64 -8.77 9.82 -6.72
CA VAL A 64 -7.80 10.92 -6.74
C VAL A 64 -7.90 11.71 -5.45
N SER A 65 -6.75 12.00 -4.84
CA SER A 65 -6.59 12.87 -3.68
C SER A 65 -5.43 13.83 -3.91
N GLY A 66 -5.74 15.07 -4.25
CA GLY A 66 -4.71 16.03 -4.67
C GLY A 66 -3.98 15.54 -5.93
N TYR A 67 -2.66 15.39 -5.85
CA TYR A 67 -1.84 14.84 -6.94
C TYR A 67 -1.80 13.32 -6.95
N ALA A 68 -2.02 12.69 -5.80
CA ALA A 68 -1.96 11.26 -5.68
C ALA A 68 -3.17 10.58 -6.29
N LYS A 69 -2.95 9.44 -6.91
CA LYS A 69 -3.98 8.56 -7.44
C LYS A 69 -3.81 7.17 -6.86
N VAL A 70 -4.91 6.51 -6.60
CA VAL A 70 -4.91 5.12 -6.15
C VAL A 70 -5.94 4.33 -6.93
N LYS A 71 -5.55 3.15 -7.42
CA LYS A 71 -6.42 2.20 -8.10
C LYS A 71 -6.85 1.09 -7.17
N LEU A 72 -8.11 0.68 -7.31
CA LEU A 72 -8.64 -0.58 -6.84
C LEU A 72 -8.94 -1.45 -8.06
N MET A 73 -8.31 -2.62 -8.15
CA MET A 73 -8.41 -3.52 -9.29
C MET A 73 -8.79 -4.92 -8.82
N PHE A 74 -9.84 -5.50 -9.37
CA PHE A 74 -10.26 -6.86 -9.06
C PHE A 74 -9.75 -7.85 -10.11
N TYR A 75 -9.07 -8.89 -9.66
CA TYR A 75 -8.52 -9.96 -10.48
C TYR A 75 -9.39 -11.22 -10.43
N ARG A 76 -9.98 -11.48 -9.28
CA ARG A 76 -10.94 -12.56 -9.01
C ARG A 76 -12.01 -12.04 -8.06
N ASP A 77 -13.04 -12.86 -7.79
CA ASP A 77 -14.08 -12.52 -6.79
C ASP A 77 -13.51 -12.38 -5.36
N ASP A 78 -12.31 -12.93 -5.12
CA ASP A 78 -11.61 -13.01 -3.85
C ASP A 78 -10.20 -12.37 -3.86
N ILE A 79 -9.79 -11.76 -4.97
CA ILE A 79 -8.46 -11.12 -5.11
C ILE A 79 -8.62 -9.72 -5.69
N PHE A 80 -8.08 -8.74 -4.98
CA PHE A 80 -8.00 -7.36 -5.47
C PHE A 80 -6.63 -6.74 -5.19
N ARG A 81 -6.31 -5.68 -5.91
CA ARG A 81 -5.06 -4.92 -5.80
C ARG A 81 -5.37 -3.47 -5.46
N ILE A 82 -4.59 -2.90 -4.55
CA ILE A 82 -4.52 -1.46 -4.28
C ILE A 82 -3.17 -0.97 -4.79
N TRP A 83 -3.20 0.01 -5.69
CA TRP A 83 -2.00 0.50 -6.36
C TRP A 83 -1.96 2.03 -6.33
N LEU A 84 -1.01 2.59 -5.57
CA LEU A 84 -0.82 4.04 -5.39
C LEU A 84 0.20 4.59 -6.38
N ALA A 85 -0.15 5.70 -6.99
CA ALA A 85 0.72 6.58 -7.75
C ALA A 85 0.80 7.93 -7.03
N PRO A 86 1.82 8.19 -6.21
CA PRO A 86 1.92 9.40 -5.39
C PRO A 86 2.01 10.69 -6.22
N ASP A 87 2.60 10.60 -7.40
CA ASP A 87 2.77 11.67 -8.38
C ASP A 87 1.76 11.62 -9.56
N GLY A 88 0.76 10.75 -9.44
CA GLY A 88 -0.26 10.52 -10.47
C GLY A 88 0.18 9.61 -11.61
N ALA A 89 1.43 9.08 -11.61
CA ALA A 89 1.95 8.15 -12.60
C ALA A 89 2.11 6.74 -12.01
N TYR A 90 1.42 5.75 -12.55
CA TYR A 90 1.53 4.37 -12.11
C TYR A 90 2.81 3.73 -12.64
N THR A 91 3.62 3.21 -11.73
CA THR A 91 4.85 2.48 -12.05
C THR A 91 4.91 1.23 -11.18
N ASN A 92 5.08 0.07 -11.80
CA ASN A 92 5.20 -1.17 -11.06
C ASN A 92 6.50 -1.17 -10.24
N PRO A 93 6.45 -1.23 -8.90
CA PRO A 93 7.64 -1.22 -8.05
C PRO A 93 8.56 -2.43 -8.31
N ALA A 94 7.99 -3.59 -8.58
CA ALA A 94 8.71 -4.85 -8.73
C ALA A 94 9.14 -5.16 -10.18
N ALA A 95 8.87 -4.27 -11.14
CA ALA A 95 9.36 -4.34 -12.52
C ALA A 95 9.21 -5.72 -13.21
N ASN A 96 8.06 -6.36 -13.09
CA ASN A 96 7.68 -7.64 -13.73
C ASN A 96 8.37 -8.92 -13.20
N SER A 97 9.06 -8.88 -12.07
CA SER A 97 9.84 -10.03 -11.60
C SER A 97 9.17 -10.85 -10.50
N ILE A 98 8.17 -10.35 -9.76
CA ILE A 98 7.50 -11.10 -8.70
C ILE A 98 6.18 -11.69 -9.19
N VAL A 99 5.31 -10.86 -9.73
CA VAL A 99 4.00 -11.31 -10.23
C VAL A 99 4.16 -11.78 -11.67
N VAL A 100 3.90 -13.05 -11.93
CA VAL A 100 4.07 -13.67 -13.25
C VAL A 100 2.78 -13.67 -14.10
N ASP A 101 1.61 -13.56 -13.46
CA ASP A 101 0.31 -13.51 -14.15
C ASP A 101 -0.57 -12.40 -13.55
N TYR A 102 -0.77 -11.34 -14.33
CA TYR A 102 -1.70 -10.25 -14.02
C TYR A 102 -3.08 -10.46 -14.67
N GLY A 103 -3.37 -11.66 -15.13
CA GLY A 103 -4.62 -11.95 -15.84
C GLY A 103 -5.86 -11.81 -14.97
N VAL A 104 -6.81 -10.98 -15.42
CA VAL A 104 -8.14 -10.83 -14.78
C VAL A 104 -8.97 -12.07 -15.10
N LYS A 105 -9.47 -12.76 -14.09
CA LYS A 105 -10.29 -13.98 -14.20
C LYS A 105 -11.79 -13.69 -14.07
N ASN A 106 -12.28 -12.68 -14.81
CA ASN A 106 -13.69 -12.29 -14.90
C ASN A 106 -14.40 -12.14 -13.55
N PRO A 107 -13.90 -11.30 -12.62
CA PRO A 107 -14.56 -11.08 -11.35
C PRO A 107 -15.92 -10.40 -11.56
N ARG A 108 -16.90 -10.82 -10.76
CA ARG A 108 -18.25 -10.25 -10.77
C ARG A 108 -18.34 -9.13 -9.76
N VAL A 109 -18.09 -7.91 -10.19
CA VAL A 109 -18.05 -6.73 -9.32
C VAL A 109 -19.26 -5.84 -9.57
N SER A 110 -20.02 -5.54 -8.53
CA SER A 110 -21.01 -4.47 -8.53
C SER A 110 -20.55 -3.33 -7.63
N MET A 111 -20.84 -2.08 -8.04
CA MET A 111 -20.48 -0.88 -7.32
C MET A 111 -21.72 -0.09 -6.92
N ALA A 112 -21.72 0.45 -5.70
CA ALA A 112 -22.71 1.40 -5.21
C ALA A 112 -22.02 2.57 -4.50
N ASP A 113 -22.56 3.77 -4.65
CA ASP A 113 -22.18 4.94 -3.86
C ASP A 113 -23.10 5.03 -2.63
N ASN A 114 -22.52 4.94 -1.45
CA ASN A 114 -23.24 4.98 -0.17
C ASN A 114 -23.00 6.31 0.59
N GLY A 115 -22.73 7.38 -0.13
CA GLY A 115 -22.46 8.71 0.45
C GLY A 115 -21.02 8.83 0.97
N SER A 116 -20.74 8.34 2.18
CA SER A 116 -19.40 8.41 2.81
C SER A 116 -18.38 7.43 2.23
N TYR A 117 -18.82 6.38 1.52
CA TYR A 117 -17.94 5.41 0.90
C TYR A 117 -18.53 4.82 -0.39
N TYR A 118 -17.65 4.34 -1.28
CA TYR A 118 -18.02 3.43 -2.36
C TYR A 118 -17.98 1.99 -1.87
N LYS A 119 -19.03 1.23 -2.21
CA LYS A 119 -19.14 -0.20 -1.92
C LYS A 119 -18.94 -1.01 -3.20
N PHE A 120 -17.96 -1.89 -3.19
CA PHE A 120 -17.69 -2.85 -4.25
C PHE A 120 -18.03 -4.24 -3.73
N THR A 121 -18.98 -4.90 -4.37
CA THR A 121 -19.46 -6.22 -3.93
C THR A 121 -19.09 -7.27 -4.96
N THR A 122 -18.44 -8.33 -4.49
CA THR A 122 -18.19 -9.56 -5.22
C THR A 122 -19.00 -10.71 -4.58
N PRO A 123 -19.07 -11.89 -5.19
CA PRO A 123 -19.65 -13.07 -4.55
C PRO A 123 -18.96 -13.54 -3.27
N GLN A 124 -17.70 -13.13 -3.06
CA GLN A 124 -16.87 -13.58 -1.93
C GLN A 124 -16.76 -12.53 -0.83
N CYS A 125 -16.56 -11.27 -1.17
CA CYS A 125 -16.32 -10.21 -0.21
C CYS A 125 -16.92 -8.87 -0.65
N VAL A 126 -16.90 -7.91 0.27
CA VAL A 126 -17.22 -6.51 -0.01
C VAL A 126 -16.01 -5.66 0.31
N VAL A 127 -15.58 -4.82 -0.64
CA VAL A 127 -14.55 -3.80 -0.43
C VAL A 127 -15.24 -2.45 -0.30
N ARG A 128 -14.91 -1.72 0.77
CA ARG A 128 -15.33 -0.32 0.94
C ARG A 128 -14.15 0.60 0.72
N VAL A 129 -14.39 1.70 0.03
CA VAL A 129 -13.43 2.79 -0.13
C VAL A 129 -14.06 4.05 0.45
N TYR A 130 -13.63 4.43 1.64
CA TYR A 130 -14.08 5.65 2.31
C TYR A 130 -13.57 6.87 1.55
N LYS A 131 -14.32 7.98 1.61
CA LYS A 131 -14.05 9.17 0.80
C LYS A 131 -13.31 10.29 1.54
N ASN A 132 -13.34 10.28 2.87
CA ASN A 132 -12.71 11.35 3.66
C ASN A 132 -12.19 10.84 5.03
N PRO A 133 -10.89 10.58 5.14
CA PRO A 133 -9.91 10.44 4.06
C PRO A 133 -10.12 9.15 3.26
N ILE A 134 -9.45 9.02 2.10
CA ILE A 134 -9.47 7.77 1.34
C ILE A 134 -8.82 6.68 2.20
N ARG A 135 -9.59 5.62 2.50
CA ARG A 135 -9.16 4.42 3.21
C ARG A 135 -9.87 3.21 2.67
N PHE A 136 -9.24 2.07 2.77
CA PHE A 136 -9.76 0.80 2.28
C PHE A 136 -10.14 -0.12 3.43
N ALA A 137 -11.24 -0.85 3.24
CA ALA A 137 -11.65 -1.91 4.15
C ALA A 137 -12.27 -3.08 3.36
N MET A 138 -12.09 -4.30 3.85
CA MET A 138 -12.70 -5.50 3.34
C MET A 138 -13.63 -6.10 4.39
N TYR A 139 -14.82 -6.47 3.95
CA TYR A 139 -15.87 -7.09 4.75
C TYR A 139 -16.22 -8.46 4.19
N ASP A 140 -16.85 -9.27 5.01
CA ASP A 140 -17.48 -10.51 4.55
C ASP A 140 -18.51 -10.22 3.44
N LYS A 141 -18.90 -11.25 2.71
CA LYS A 141 -19.89 -11.14 1.60
C LYS A 141 -21.22 -10.51 2.00
N ASN A 142 -21.59 -10.57 3.29
CA ASN A 142 -22.81 -9.98 3.82
C ASN A 142 -22.63 -8.52 4.25
N ASN A 143 -21.41 -7.98 4.11
CA ASN A 143 -21.05 -6.62 4.52
C ASN A 143 -21.27 -6.35 6.02
N ARG A 144 -21.04 -7.34 6.88
CA ARG A 144 -21.29 -7.31 8.33
C ARG A 144 -20.00 -7.41 9.14
N ALA A 145 -19.18 -8.43 8.90
CA ALA A 145 -17.93 -8.63 9.62
C ALA A 145 -16.77 -7.96 8.89
N VAL A 146 -16.03 -7.13 9.61
CA VAL A 146 -14.78 -6.54 9.13
C VAL A 146 -13.71 -7.62 9.09
N ILE A 147 -13.11 -7.82 7.94
CA ILE A 147 -12.02 -8.76 7.71
C ILE A 147 -10.69 -8.01 7.77
N TYR A 148 -10.60 -6.89 7.08
CA TYR A 148 -9.44 -6.01 6.99
C TYR A 148 -9.90 -4.55 6.97
N GLU A 149 -9.15 -3.66 7.61
CA GLU A 149 -9.50 -2.24 7.63
C GLU A 149 -8.27 -1.37 7.89
N GLU A 150 -8.09 -0.35 7.07
CA GLU A 150 -7.09 0.69 7.32
C GLU A 150 -7.53 1.58 8.50
N ALA A 151 -6.67 1.70 9.50
CA ALA A 151 -6.86 2.58 10.64
C ALA A 151 -6.50 4.03 10.31
N GLU A 152 -5.52 4.22 9.44
CA GLU A 152 -5.07 5.50 8.91
C GLU A 152 -5.10 5.46 7.38
N PRO A 153 -5.25 6.61 6.73
CA PRO A 153 -5.05 6.67 5.29
C PRO A 153 -3.60 6.28 4.94
N LEU A 154 -3.45 5.64 3.80
CA LEU A 154 -2.14 5.21 3.31
C LEU A 154 -1.17 6.38 3.28
N ALA A 155 -0.03 6.22 3.96
CA ALA A 155 1.04 7.20 4.02
C ALA A 155 2.10 6.91 2.96
N PHE A 156 2.66 7.95 2.36
CA PHE A 156 3.71 7.88 1.34
C PHE A 156 4.67 9.06 1.44
N GLY A 157 5.79 8.98 0.74
CA GLY A 157 6.87 9.95 0.77
C GLY A 157 8.20 9.22 0.64
N LEU A 158 9.11 9.35 1.61
CA LEU A 158 10.35 8.56 1.64
C LEU A 158 10.07 7.07 1.89
N LYS A 159 8.98 6.78 2.60
CA LYS A 159 8.50 5.43 2.90
C LYS A 159 7.01 5.37 2.63
N THR A 160 6.52 4.19 2.29
CA THR A 160 5.08 3.91 2.34
C THR A 160 4.75 3.17 3.62
N THR A 161 3.70 3.61 4.31
CA THR A 161 3.21 2.94 5.52
C THR A 161 1.71 2.71 5.39
N GLN A 162 1.31 1.47 5.56
CA GLN A 162 -0.08 1.10 5.73
C GLN A 162 -0.32 0.78 7.21
N THR A 163 -1.23 1.53 7.82
CA THR A 163 -1.64 1.32 9.21
C THR A 163 -3.01 0.68 9.23
N MET A 164 -3.09 -0.52 9.78
CA MET A 164 -4.30 -1.32 9.82
C MET A 164 -4.84 -1.45 11.23
N ARG A 165 -6.15 -1.63 11.35
CA ARG A 165 -6.79 -2.07 12.58
C ARG A 165 -6.50 -3.57 12.78
N ARG A 166 -6.13 -3.92 13.99
CA ARG A 166 -5.93 -5.29 14.47
C ARG A 166 -6.87 -5.58 15.64
N SER A 167 -7.51 -6.73 15.63
CA SER A 167 -8.21 -7.21 16.82
C SER A 167 -7.24 -7.87 17.81
N GLY A 168 -7.60 -7.91 19.09
CA GLY A 168 -6.72 -8.47 20.13
C GLY A 168 -6.47 -9.97 20.01
N ASP A 169 -7.35 -10.69 19.30
CA ASP A 169 -7.32 -12.14 19.05
C ASP A 169 -6.79 -12.49 17.64
N GLU A 170 -6.15 -11.56 16.96
CA GLU A 170 -5.65 -11.76 15.61
C GLU A 170 -4.19 -12.18 15.58
N ASP A 171 -3.92 -13.33 14.97
CA ASP A 171 -2.59 -13.83 14.69
C ASP A 171 -2.18 -13.57 13.24
N PHE A 172 -0.87 -13.42 13.04
CA PHE A 172 -0.27 -13.17 11.73
C PHE A 172 0.82 -14.20 11.44
N TYR A 173 0.85 -14.70 10.21
CA TYR A 173 1.78 -15.72 9.72
C TYR A 173 2.36 -15.32 8.38
N GLY A 174 3.57 -15.77 8.07
CA GLY A 174 4.24 -15.49 6.80
C GLY A 174 5.53 -14.71 6.99
N CYS A 175 5.69 -13.59 6.29
CA CYS A 175 6.89 -12.76 6.28
C CYS A 175 8.16 -13.46 5.76
N GLY A 176 8.02 -14.62 5.11
CA GLY A 176 9.13 -15.44 4.63
C GLY A 176 9.77 -16.29 5.71
N MET A 177 11.02 -16.67 5.50
CA MET A 177 11.81 -17.44 6.46
C MET A 177 12.39 -16.47 7.50
N GLN A 178 11.65 -16.29 8.57
CA GLN A 178 12.05 -15.53 9.76
C GLN A 178 12.50 -16.52 10.81
N GLN A 179 13.58 -16.24 11.50
CA GLN A 179 14.02 -17.08 12.60
C GLN A 179 13.32 -16.67 13.91
N GLY A 180 13.02 -17.64 14.77
CA GLY A 180 12.49 -17.42 16.11
C GLY A 180 10.99 -17.27 16.26
N ASN A 181 10.23 -16.91 15.22
CA ASN A 181 8.80 -16.62 15.34
C ASN A 181 7.94 -17.45 14.38
N PHE A 182 6.94 -18.16 14.93
CA PHE A 182 5.91 -18.81 14.13
C PHE A 182 4.70 -17.88 13.92
N SER A 183 4.25 -17.16 14.95
CA SER A 183 3.21 -16.14 14.89
C SER A 183 3.80 -14.77 15.22
N TYR A 184 3.32 -13.75 14.51
CA TYR A 184 3.73 -12.35 14.69
C TYR A 184 2.72 -11.51 15.49
N ALA A 185 1.72 -12.11 16.12
CA ALA A 185 0.83 -11.38 17.03
C ALA A 185 1.64 -10.72 18.15
N GLY A 186 1.57 -9.38 18.23
CA GLY A 186 2.33 -8.59 19.21
C GLY A 186 3.85 -8.52 18.94
N LYS A 187 4.30 -8.82 17.73
CA LYS A 187 5.72 -8.86 17.35
C LYS A 187 5.98 -8.06 16.07
N GLU A 188 7.24 -8.03 15.67
CA GLU A 188 7.72 -7.36 14.46
C GLU A 188 8.42 -8.36 13.55
N ALA A 189 8.50 -8.01 12.25
CA ALA A 189 9.22 -8.77 11.25
C ALA A 189 9.93 -7.81 10.28
N ASP A 190 11.23 -8.02 10.07
CA ASP A 190 11.98 -7.32 9.05
C ASP A 190 11.79 -7.99 7.69
N ILE A 191 11.41 -7.20 6.71
CA ILE A 191 11.28 -7.64 5.31
C ILE A 191 12.55 -7.17 4.56
N GLU A 192 13.66 -7.61 5.09
CA GLU A 192 15.02 -7.35 4.59
C GLU A 192 15.91 -8.49 5.03
N VAL A 193 16.89 -8.86 4.21
CA VAL A 193 17.90 -9.84 4.60
C VAL A 193 18.82 -9.22 5.64
N THR A 194 18.73 -9.68 6.89
CA THR A 194 19.56 -9.17 8.00
C THR A 194 20.64 -10.14 8.41
N GLY A 195 20.47 -11.45 8.15
CA GLY A 195 21.45 -12.49 8.43
C GLY A 195 20.85 -13.88 8.60
N TRP A 196 21.63 -14.81 9.17
CA TRP A 196 21.29 -16.22 9.34
C TRP A 196 21.23 -16.67 10.80
N ASP A 197 21.56 -15.77 11.73
CA ASP A 197 21.52 -16.05 13.18
C ASP A 197 20.10 -15.97 13.74
N GLU A 198 19.92 -16.33 15.00
CA GLU A 198 18.64 -16.17 15.71
C GLU A 198 18.16 -14.70 15.64
N ASP A 199 16.86 -14.51 15.54
CA ASP A 199 16.19 -13.22 15.40
C ASP A 199 16.52 -12.44 14.12
N GLN A 200 17.16 -13.07 13.14
CA GLN A 200 17.47 -12.49 11.84
C GLN A 200 16.56 -13.05 10.74
N SER A 201 16.44 -12.31 9.65
CA SER A 201 15.68 -12.70 8.47
C SER A 201 16.62 -13.09 7.33
N SER A 202 16.62 -14.37 6.97
CA SER A 202 17.47 -14.90 5.89
C SER A 202 16.80 -14.87 4.53
N ASN A 203 15.50 -15.14 4.46
CA ASN A 203 14.70 -15.13 3.24
C ASN A 203 13.36 -14.42 3.49
N PRO A 204 13.34 -13.10 3.66
CA PRO A 204 12.13 -12.35 3.90
C PRO A 204 11.21 -12.38 2.68
N ALA A 205 9.89 -12.37 2.92
CA ALA A 205 8.90 -12.22 1.89
C ALA A 205 7.87 -11.17 2.30
N PRO A 206 7.53 -10.22 1.42
CA PRO A 206 6.55 -9.18 1.72
C PRO A 206 5.10 -9.71 1.63
N PHE A 207 4.86 -10.85 2.27
CA PHE A 207 3.60 -11.57 2.30
C PHE A 207 3.29 -12.04 3.71
N TYR A 208 2.05 -11.78 4.16
CA TYR A 208 1.54 -12.31 5.41
C TYR A 208 0.07 -12.72 5.28
N MET A 209 -0.38 -13.55 6.19
CA MET A 209 -1.77 -13.98 6.35
C MET A 209 -2.25 -13.70 7.77
N SER A 210 -3.54 -13.43 7.91
CA SER A 210 -4.22 -13.22 9.19
C SER A 210 -5.23 -14.32 9.48
N THR A 211 -5.39 -14.66 10.75
CA THR A 211 -6.48 -15.56 11.22
C THR A 211 -7.88 -15.02 10.93
N LYS A 212 -8.01 -13.75 10.56
CA LYS A 212 -9.28 -13.17 10.09
C LYS A 212 -9.64 -13.60 8.65
N GLY A 213 -8.83 -14.45 8.01
CA GLY A 213 -9.10 -15.02 6.69
C GLY A 213 -8.72 -14.09 5.54
N TYR A 214 -7.64 -13.35 5.67
CA TYR A 214 -7.06 -12.60 4.55
C TYR A 214 -5.54 -12.76 4.48
N GLY A 215 -5.00 -12.50 3.31
CA GLY A 215 -3.57 -12.36 3.09
C GLY A 215 -3.25 -11.08 2.32
N VAL A 216 -2.06 -10.56 2.52
CA VAL A 216 -1.56 -9.38 1.81
C VAL A 216 -0.17 -9.67 1.26
N PHE A 217 -0.01 -9.41 -0.02
CA PHE A 217 1.27 -9.47 -0.71
C PHE A 217 1.63 -8.08 -1.22
N ARG A 218 2.75 -7.53 -0.75
CA ARG A 218 3.33 -6.29 -1.28
C ARG A 218 4.19 -6.61 -2.50
N ASN A 219 3.83 -6.03 -3.63
CA ASN A 219 4.55 -6.22 -4.90
C ASN A 219 5.76 -5.28 -4.96
N THR A 220 6.78 -5.60 -4.17
CA THR A 220 7.98 -4.78 -4.03
C THR A 220 9.21 -5.61 -3.67
N PHE A 221 10.39 -5.12 -4.06
CA PHE A 221 11.69 -5.57 -3.57
C PHE A 221 12.31 -4.60 -2.55
N ALA A 222 11.64 -3.48 -2.27
CA ALA A 222 12.14 -2.53 -1.30
C ALA A 222 12.16 -3.15 0.11
N PRO A 223 13.23 -2.93 0.90
CA PRO A 223 13.26 -3.30 2.31
C PRO A 223 12.05 -2.77 3.07
N GLY A 224 11.57 -3.55 4.04
CA GLY A 224 10.40 -3.20 4.82
C GLY A 224 10.49 -3.65 6.27
N HIS A 225 9.52 -3.17 7.06
CA HIS A 225 9.36 -3.54 8.45
C HIS A 225 7.87 -3.65 8.76
N TYR A 226 7.46 -4.78 9.33
CA TYR A 226 6.08 -5.08 9.71
C TYR A 226 5.96 -5.15 11.23
N ALA A 227 5.24 -4.21 11.82
CA ALA A 227 5.01 -4.13 13.25
C ALA A 227 3.56 -4.52 13.56
N PHE A 228 3.35 -5.74 14.07
CA PHE A 228 2.04 -6.24 14.52
C PHE A 228 1.86 -6.08 16.04
N ASN A 229 2.63 -5.18 16.66
CA ASN A 229 2.77 -5.02 18.11
C ASN A 229 2.16 -3.75 18.67
N GLY A 230 1.41 -2.98 17.89
CA GLY A 230 0.75 -1.78 18.40
C GLY A 230 -0.14 -2.07 19.61
N THR A 231 0.12 -1.41 20.73
CA THR A 231 -0.57 -1.63 22.00
C THR A 231 -1.55 -0.51 22.36
N GLU A 232 -1.45 0.63 21.69
CA GLU A 232 -2.39 1.73 21.91
C GLU A 232 -3.77 1.35 21.40
N MET A 233 -4.77 1.55 22.27
CA MET A 233 -6.16 1.38 21.88
C MET A 233 -6.54 2.48 20.91
N LEU A 234 -6.89 2.05 19.71
CA LEU A 234 -7.39 2.94 18.67
C LEU A 234 -8.83 3.35 19.03
N ASP A 235 -9.07 4.63 19.19
CA ASP A 235 -10.40 5.24 19.31
C ASP A 235 -10.43 6.48 18.42
N LYS A 236 -10.75 6.29 17.16
CA LYS A 236 -10.71 7.34 16.16
C LYS A 236 -12.06 7.54 15.50
N ASN A 237 -12.52 8.78 15.51
CA ASN A 237 -13.70 9.21 14.77
C ASN A 237 -13.26 9.91 13.48
N TYR A 238 -13.90 9.57 12.40
CA TYR A 238 -13.73 10.24 11.12
C TYR A 238 -14.91 11.18 10.85
N ASP A 239 -14.69 12.20 10.03
CA ASP A 239 -15.69 13.23 9.72
C ASP A 239 -16.99 12.68 9.11
N ASP A 240 -16.94 11.49 8.54
CA ASP A 240 -18.09 10.77 8.00
C ASP A 240 -18.92 10.02 9.07
N GLY A 241 -18.57 10.17 10.35
CA GLY A 241 -19.20 9.49 11.47
C GLY A 241 -18.71 8.06 11.68
N PHE A 242 -17.69 7.63 10.95
CA PHE A 242 -17.10 6.31 11.10
C PHE A 242 -16.21 6.25 12.35
N LYS A 243 -16.53 5.34 13.27
CA LYS A 243 -15.73 5.09 14.48
C LYS A 243 -14.90 3.81 14.34
N LEU A 244 -13.61 3.94 14.55
CA LEU A 244 -12.64 2.84 14.49
C LEU A 244 -12.11 2.53 15.89
N MET A 245 -12.20 1.27 16.30
CA MET A 245 -11.70 0.78 17.58
C MET A 245 -10.84 -0.47 17.38
N GLY A 246 -9.89 -0.68 18.28
CA GLY A 246 -8.97 -1.83 18.28
C GLY A 246 -7.53 -1.40 18.50
N PHE A 247 -6.62 -2.24 18.06
CA PHE A 247 -5.18 -1.96 18.03
C PHE A 247 -4.72 -1.66 16.61
N THR A 248 -3.45 -1.32 16.43
CA THR A 248 -2.87 -1.07 15.11
C THR A 248 -1.77 -2.06 14.76
N SER A 249 -1.60 -2.28 13.45
CA SER A 249 -0.40 -2.85 12.85
C SER A 249 0.11 -1.89 11.78
N GLN A 250 1.43 -1.73 11.69
CA GLN A 250 2.07 -0.86 10.72
C GLN A 250 2.97 -1.65 9.79
N LEU A 251 2.74 -1.51 8.49
CA LEU A 251 3.49 -2.19 7.43
C LEU A 251 4.18 -1.12 6.58
N THR A 252 5.49 -1.06 6.69
CA THR A 252 6.30 -0.02 6.07
C THR A 252 7.27 -0.62 5.06
N HIS A 253 7.44 0.06 3.92
CA HIS A 253 8.51 -0.22 2.94
C HIS A 253 9.27 1.08 2.60
N ASN A 254 10.57 0.95 2.35
CA ASN A 254 11.46 2.05 1.99
C ASN A 254 11.30 2.43 0.51
N GLU A 255 10.11 2.81 0.14
CA GLU A 255 9.73 3.26 -1.20
C GLU A 255 8.58 4.28 -1.11
N ASN A 256 8.40 5.08 -2.15
CA ASN A 256 7.33 6.07 -2.20
C ASN A 256 6.06 5.58 -2.91
N ARG A 257 6.06 4.35 -3.42
CA ARG A 257 4.95 3.76 -4.16
C ARG A 257 4.38 2.58 -3.40
N PHE A 258 3.08 2.44 -3.41
CA PHE A 258 2.40 1.33 -2.78
C PHE A 258 1.72 0.47 -3.85
N ASP A 259 1.98 -0.82 -3.80
CA ASP A 259 1.36 -1.82 -4.64
C ASP A 259 1.16 -3.11 -3.83
N ALA A 260 -0.10 -3.48 -3.57
CA ALA A 260 -0.41 -4.64 -2.77
C ALA A 260 -1.59 -5.42 -3.32
N PHE A 261 -1.48 -6.74 -3.28
CA PHE A 261 -2.54 -7.69 -3.57
C PHE A 261 -3.14 -8.19 -2.27
N TYR A 262 -4.46 -8.24 -2.23
CA TYR A 262 -5.26 -8.73 -1.11
C TYR A 262 -6.00 -9.98 -1.52
N PHE A 263 -5.91 -10.99 -0.69
CA PHE A 263 -6.52 -12.28 -0.88
C PHE A 263 -7.54 -12.49 0.23
N TYR A 264 -8.76 -12.81 -0.12
CA TYR A 264 -9.78 -13.21 0.83
C TYR A 264 -9.97 -14.72 0.76
N GLY A 265 -9.77 -15.38 1.89
CA GLY A 265 -10.12 -16.79 2.07
C GLY A 265 -10.76 -16.94 3.44
N PRO A 266 -11.95 -17.55 3.56
CA PRO A 266 -12.64 -17.65 4.84
C PRO A 266 -11.89 -18.51 5.86
N SER A 267 -10.79 -19.13 5.47
CA SER A 267 -9.88 -19.89 6.32
C SER A 267 -8.46 -19.82 5.74
N LEU A 268 -7.47 -20.11 6.57
CA LEU A 268 -6.06 -20.24 6.15
C LEU A 268 -5.75 -21.51 5.34
N LYS A 269 -6.78 -22.26 4.94
CA LYS A 269 -6.66 -23.50 4.15
C LYS A 269 -6.79 -23.21 2.66
#